data_5e8bc17ed176f008180bbbee9bcbbdf2
#
_entry.id   5e8bc17ed176f008180bbbee9bcbbdf2
#
_cell.length_a   1.000
_cell.length_b   1.000
_cell.length_c   1.000
_cell.angle_alpha   90.00
_cell.angle_beta   90.00
_cell.angle_gamma   90.00
#
_symmetry.space_group_name_H-M   'P 1'
#
loop_
_entity.id
_entity.type
_entity.pdbx_description
1 polymer ?
#
loop_
_entity_poly.entity_id
_entity_poly.type
_entity_poly.pdbx_seq_one_letter_code
_entity_poly.pdbx_strand_id
1 'polypeptide(L)'
;MVYLFTALYCEAQIFIRQFNLTKNLENIWFQEFYNETLNLRLTITGVGELAAAAAVSSTCSMYRPTPSDLLLNVGMCAHTAKKDGIFLCNQIIELATGKTFYPDLLYRHPFRESAIVTGMLPWNAGQDGGRFGVQAPFAADLLPSNTQTDERMIAAGALAGMLYDMEAAAIYQAGIHFFAPHQMIFLKVVSDNGSAAEVSKEQVTSLMQKYQDCIIDYLMQTAAITKEHSDHNNELNERDKQIVETFCTDLHCSKAMRDSMRQYIRYMTLSGMDYISMIRELYEKNLLPCKDKKEGKQRFEEFKRRLF
;
A
#
# COMPACT_ATOMS: atom_id res chain seq x y z
N MET A 1 -2.97 4.02 13.12
CA MET A 1 -4.17 3.18 12.88
C MET A 1 -3.86 2.10 11.84
N VAL A 2 -4.50 0.94 11.93
CA VAL A 2 -4.46 -0.08 10.88
C VAL A 2 -5.78 -0.05 10.12
N TYR A 3 -5.71 0.18 8.80
CA TYR A 3 -6.82 0.10 7.87
C TYR A 3 -6.78 -1.25 7.17
N LEU A 4 -7.68 -2.14 7.56
CA LEU A 4 -7.77 -3.50 7.04
C LEU A 4 -8.89 -3.57 5.99
N PHE A 5 -8.57 -4.07 4.81
CA PHE A 5 -9.52 -4.25 3.70
C PHE A 5 -9.61 -5.72 3.33
N THR A 6 -10.85 -6.22 3.28
CA THR A 6 -11.18 -7.57 2.81
C THR A 6 -12.32 -7.48 1.79
N ALA A 7 -12.36 -8.38 0.82
CA ALA A 7 -13.43 -8.37 -0.18
C ALA A 7 -14.75 -8.93 0.38
N LEU A 8 -14.67 -9.97 1.20
CA LEU A 8 -15.81 -10.73 1.67
C LEU A 8 -15.95 -10.73 3.19
N TYR A 9 -17.20 -10.84 3.67
CA TYR A 9 -17.46 -10.94 5.10
C TYR A 9 -16.84 -12.20 5.73
N CYS A 10 -16.80 -13.33 5.00
CA CYS A 10 -16.17 -14.57 5.47
C CYS A 10 -14.65 -14.46 5.64
N GLU A 11 -13.98 -13.57 4.91
CA GLU A 11 -12.57 -13.20 5.13
C GLU A 11 -12.42 -12.33 6.37
N ALA A 12 -13.35 -11.39 6.58
CA ALA A 12 -13.34 -10.44 7.70
C ALA A 12 -13.59 -11.09 9.07
N GLN A 13 -14.31 -12.22 9.11
CA GLN A 13 -14.82 -12.81 10.35
C GLN A 13 -13.75 -13.10 11.40
N ILE A 14 -12.55 -13.55 10.99
CA ILE A 14 -11.46 -13.85 11.93
C ILE A 14 -11.02 -12.58 12.67
N PHE A 15 -10.93 -11.46 11.98
CA PHE A 15 -10.54 -10.16 12.56
C PHE A 15 -11.64 -9.60 13.45
N ILE A 16 -12.90 -9.64 12.99
CA ILE A 16 -14.06 -9.15 13.74
C ILE A 16 -14.14 -9.84 15.10
N ARG A 17 -13.98 -11.17 15.13
CA ARG A 17 -14.03 -11.95 16.37
C ARG A 17 -12.79 -11.74 17.24
N GLN A 18 -11.60 -11.83 16.65
CA GLN A 18 -10.34 -11.76 17.38
C GLN A 18 -10.11 -10.41 18.06
N PHE A 19 -10.47 -9.34 17.35
CA PHE A 19 -10.27 -7.98 17.84
C PHE A 19 -11.52 -7.34 18.44
N ASN A 20 -12.61 -8.10 18.63
CA ASN A 20 -13.89 -7.60 19.14
C ASN A 20 -14.32 -6.31 18.42
N LEU A 21 -14.30 -6.34 17.08
CA LEU A 21 -14.63 -5.17 16.29
C LEU A 21 -16.13 -4.88 16.35
N THR A 22 -16.48 -3.63 16.59
CA THR A 22 -17.86 -3.15 16.59
C THR A 22 -18.25 -2.64 15.21
N LYS A 23 -19.44 -2.97 14.75
CA LYS A 23 -19.95 -2.49 13.47
C LYS A 23 -20.22 -0.98 13.52
N ASN A 24 -19.69 -0.25 12.54
CA ASN A 24 -20.02 1.15 12.35
C ASN A 24 -21.37 1.27 11.63
N LEU A 25 -22.39 1.76 12.33
CA LEU A 25 -23.73 1.94 11.78
C LEU A 25 -23.91 3.28 11.04
N GLU A 26 -22.96 4.20 11.19
CA GLU A 26 -22.98 5.49 10.50
C GLU A 26 -22.48 5.40 9.06
N ASN A 27 -21.62 4.41 8.78
CA ASN A 27 -21.17 4.15 7.42
C ASN A 27 -22.25 3.38 6.64
N ILE A 28 -22.98 4.09 5.80
CA ILE A 28 -24.07 3.52 4.98
C ILE A 28 -23.59 2.96 3.63
N TRP A 29 -22.36 3.24 3.24
CA TRP A 29 -21.82 2.87 1.93
C TRP A 29 -21.12 1.52 1.93
N PHE A 30 -20.32 1.25 3.00
CA PHE A 30 -19.55 0.02 3.17
C PHE A 30 -19.79 -0.58 4.54
N GLN A 31 -19.73 -1.91 4.62
CA GLN A 31 -19.72 -2.57 5.92
C GLN A 31 -18.36 -2.32 6.58
N GLU A 32 -18.39 -1.58 7.67
CA GLU A 32 -17.21 -1.18 8.40
C GLU A 32 -17.32 -1.65 9.85
N PHE A 33 -16.17 -2.09 10.39
CA PHE A 33 -16.02 -2.51 11.77
C PHE A 33 -14.76 -1.87 12.36
N TYR A 34 -14.79 -1.53 13.64
CA TYR A 34 -13.66 -0.84 14.27
C TYR A 34 -13.48 -1.22 15.73
N ASN A 35 -12.25 -1.00 16.23
CA ASN A 35 -11.91 -1.00 17.64
C ASN A 35 -10.97 0.18 17.89
N GLU A 36 -11.44 1.20 18.60
CA GLU A 36 -10.68 2.42 18.88
C GLU A 36 -9.47 2.16 19.78
N THR A 37 -9.61 1.26 20.77
CA THR A 37 -8.52 0.92 21.69
C THR A 37 -7.33 0.29 20.96
N LEU A 38 -7.61 -0.53 19.94
CA LEU A 38 -6.58 -1.18 19.11
C LEU A 38 -6.16 -0.32 17.91
N ASN A 39 -6.81 0.82 17.70
CA ASN A 39 -6.59 1.65 16.51
C ASN A 39 -6.72 0.82 15.20
N LEU A 40 -7.75 -0.01 15.11
CA LEU A 40 -8.00 -0.89 13.98
C LEU A 40 -9.37 -0.63 13.37
N ARG A 41 -9.39 -0.50 12.05
CA ARG A 41 -10.59 -0.30 11.24
C ARG A 41 -10.59 -1.28 10.08
N LEU A 42 -11.67 -2.03 9.94
CA LEU A 42 -11.87 -3.02 8.90
C LEU A 42 -13.01 -2.59 8.00
N THR A 43 -12.76 -2.55 6.69
CA THR A 43 -13.78 -2.25 5.67
C THR A 43 -13.91 -3.44 4.73
N ILE A 44 -15.16 -3.90 4.52
CA ILE A 44 -15.47 -4.91 3.52
C ILE A 44 -15.74 -4.19 2.21
N THR A 45 -14.87 -4.42 1.23
CA THR A 45 -14.88 -3.69 -0.04
C THR A 45 -15.96 -4.16 -1.00
N GLY A 46 -16.34 -5.43 -0.93
CA GLY A 46 -16.98 -6.16 -2.03
C GLY A 46 -15.92 -6.68 -3.01
N VAL A 47 -16.37 -7.53 -3.93
CA VAL A 47 -15.49 -8.16 -4.94
C VAL A 47 -15.30 -7.25 -6.14
N GLY A 48 -14.07 -7.20 -6.65
CA GLY A 48 -13.70 -6.53 -7.88
C GLY A 48 -13.06 -5.16 -7.70
N GLU A 49 -12.31 -4.76 -8.71
CA GLU A 49 -11.44 -3.56 -8.71
C GLU A 49 -12.20 -2.27 -8.37
N LEU A 50 -13.37 -2.05 -9.00
CA LEU A 50 -14.15 -0.81 -8.80
C LEU A 50 -14.67 -0.69 -7.36
N ALA A 51 -15.19 -1.78 -6.80
CA ALA A 51 -15.69 -1.81 -5.42
C ALA A 51 -14.54 -1.57 -4.44
N ALA A 52 -13.40 -2.23 -4.66
CA ALA A 52 -12.20 -2.09 -3.84
C ALA A 52 -11.64 -0.66 -3.86
N ALA A 53 -11.48 -0.05 -5.05
CA ALA A 53 -11.03 1.34 -5.17
C ALA A 53 -11.97 2.33 -4.50
N ALA A 54 -13.28 2.16 -4.67
CA ALA A 54 -14.29 3.02 -4.04
C ALA A 54 -14.24 2.92 -2.51
N ALA A 55 -14.12 1.70 -1.97
CA ALA A 55 -14.04 1.46 -0.53
C ALA A 55 -12.78 2.10 0.08
N VAL A 56 -11.60 1.89 -0.52
CA VAL A 56 -10.34 2.49 -0.04
C VAL A 56 -10.44 4.01 -0.09
N SER A 57 -10.86 4.57 -1.22
CA SER A 57 -10.97 6.02 -1.39
C SER A 57 -11.95 6.65 -0.40
N SER A 58 -13.11 6.04 -0.19
CA SER A 58 -14.12 6.50 0.76
C SER A 58 -13.60 6.47 2.19
N THR A 59 -13.09 5.31 2.64
CA THR A 59 -12.55 5.13 3.99
C THR A 59 -11.39 6.09 4.27
N CYS A 60 -10.41 6.16 3.36
CA CYS A 60 -9.23 6.99 3.57
C CYS A 60 -9.52 8.50 3.48
N SER A 61 -10.48 8.92 2.66
CA SER A 61 -10.93 10.32 2.62
C SER A 61 -11.64 10.73 3.91
N MET A 62 -12.40 9.83 4.51
CA MET A 62 -13.12 10.06 5.75
C MET A 62 -12.18 10.15 6.95
N TYR A 63 -11.25 9.21 7.08
CA TYR A 63 -10.41 9.08 8.29
C TYR A 63 -9.01 9.67 8.16
N ARG A 64 -8.59 10.07 6.95
CA ARG A 64 -7.34 10.77 6.65
C ARG A 64 -6.10 10.10 7.27
N PRO A 65 -5.65 8.97 6.71
CA PRO A 65 -4.47 8.26 7.20
C PRO A 65 -3.25 9.15 7.38
N THR A 66 -2.45 8.81 8.37
CA THR A 66 -1.20 9.50 8.72
C THR A 66 0.03 8.68 8.30
N PRO A 67 1.24 9.24 8.30
CA PRO A 67 2.47 8.49 8.00
C PRO A 67 2.76 7.30 8.92
N SER A 68 2.11 7.22 10.08
CA SER A 68 2.23 6.09 11.01
C SER A 68 1.13 5.03 10.85
N ASP A 69 0.22 5.23 9.92
CA ASP A 69 -0.88 4.30 9.69
C ASP A 69 -0.49 3.25 8.64
N LEU A 70 -1.16 2.12 8.66
CA LEU A 70 -0.94 1.00 7.75
C LEU A 70 -2.23 0.68 6.98
N LEU A 71 -2.07 0.36 5.69
CA LEU A 71 -3.09 -0.29 4.89
C LEU A 71 -2.73 -1.77 4.79
N LEU A 72 -3.65 -2.63 5.18
CA LEU A 72 -3.50 -4.07 5.05
C LEU A 72 -4.66 -4.62 4.20
N ASN A 73 -4.34 -5.26 3.08
CA ASN A 73 -5.29 -6.04 2.30
C ASN A 73 -5.08 -7.52 2.57
N VAL A 74 -6.10 -8.19 3.11
CA VAL A 74 -6.09 -9.63 3.31
C VAL A 74 -7.29 -10.24 2.59
N GLY A 75 -7.07 -11.26 1.78
CA GLY A 75 -8.14 -11.90 1.02
C GLY A 75 -7.69 -13.18 0.32
N MET A 76 -8.66 -13.81 -0.34
CA MET A 76 -8.41 -15.02 -1.13
C MET A 76 -7.73 -14.69 -2.45
N CYS A 77 -7.03 -15.68 -2.99
CA CYS A 77 -6.48 -15.65 -4.34
C CYS A 77 -6.45 -17.05 -4.95
N ALA A 78 -6.40 -17.14 -6.26
CA ALA A 78 -6.03 -18.37 -6.95
C ALA A 78 -4.50 -18.45 -7.14
N HIS A 79 -3.97 -19.67 -7.28
CA HIS A 79 -2.57 -19.92 -7.62
C HIS A 79 -2.48 -21.06 -8.64
N THR A 80 -1.81 -20.82 -9.77
CA THR A 80 -1.77 -21.76 -10.91
C THR A 80 -1.35 -23.19 -10.58
N ALA A 81 -0.48 -23.37 -9.58
CA ALA A 81 0.07 -24.67 -9.22
C ALA A 81 -0.28 -25.15 -7.81
N LYS A 82 -0.98 -24.34 -6.99
CA LYS A 82 -1.27 -24.64 -5.59
C LYS A 82 -2.75 -24.51 -5.29
N LYS A 83 -3.20 -25.33 -4.32
CA LYS A 83 -4.58 -25.26 -3.80
C LYS A 83 -4.65 -24.69 -2.39
N ASP A 84 -3.51 -24.38 -1.79
CA ASP A 84 -3.41 -23.90 -0.41
C ASP A 84 -2.06 -23.18 -0.19
N GLY A 85 -2.05 -22.20 0.69
CA GLY A 85 -0.88 -21.44 1.09
C GLY A 85 -1.22 -19.99 1.44
N ILE A 86 -0.29 -19.33 2.10
CA ILE A 86 -0.37 -17.91 2.40
C ILE A 86 0.87 -17.21 1.84
N PHE A 87 0.68 -16.07 1.24
CA PHE A 87 1.74 -15.31 0.54
C PHE A 87 1.65 -13.83 0.84
N LEU A 88 2.81 -13.19 0.97
CA LEU A 88 2.94 -11.74 0.97
C LEU A 88 3.27 -11.28 -0.45
N CYS A 89 2.51 -10.31 -0.97
CA CYS A 89 2.72 -9.82 -2.34
C CYS A 89 3.84 -8.79 -2.38
N ASN A 90 4.90 -9.09 -3.14
CA ASN A 90 6.02 -8.18 -3.40
C ASN A 90 5.89 -7.42 -4.73
N GLN A 91 4.97 -7.86 -5.58
CA GLN A 91 4.68 -7.25 -6.87
C GLN A 91 3.19 -7.43 -7.19
N ILE A 92 2.55 -6.38 -7.68
CA ILE A 92 1.13 -6.36 -8.07
C ILE A 92 1.04 -5.93 -9.52
N ILE A 93 0.38 -6.72 -10.36
CA ILE A 93 0.25 -6.47 -11.80
C ILE A 93 -1.23 -6.29 -12.12
N GLU A 94 -1.61 -5.14 -12.65
CA GLU A 94 -2.96 -4.91 -13.18
C GLU A 94 -3.07 -5.51 -14.57
N LEU A 95 -3.92 -6.51 -14.72
CA LEU A 95 -4.04 -7.28 -15.96
C LEU A 95 -4.51 -6.42 -17.14
N ALA A 96 -5.44 -5.50 -16.91
CA ALA A 96 -6.06 -4.70 -17.97
C ALA A 96 -5.08 -3.71 -18.63
N THR A 97 -4.12 -3.16 -17.87
CA THR A 97 -3.20 -2.12 -18.38
C THR A 97 -1.74 -2.56 -18.37
N GLY A 98 -1.42 -3.68 -17.69
CA GLY A 98 -0.08 -4.17 -17.44
C GLY A 98 0.75 -3.32 -16.49
N LYS A 99 0.15 -2.33 -15.86
CA LYS A 99 0.85 -1.55 -14.82
C LYS A 99 1.28 -2.45 -13.70
N THR A 100 2.49 -2.21 -13.24
CA THR A 100 3.11 -2.98 -12.15
C THR A 100 3.41 -2.07 -10.97
N PHE A 101 3.09 -2.55 -9.79
CA PHE A 101 3.28 -1.84 -8.53
C PHE A 101 4.09 -2.69 -7.57
N TYR A 102 4.87 -2.05 -6.71
CA TYR A 102 5.78 -2.70 -5.77
C TYR A 102 5.51 -2.17 -4.35
N PRO A 103 4.82 -2.94 -3.50
CA PRO A 103 4.81 -2.66 -2.06
C PRO A 103 6.22 -2.81 -1.49
N ASP A 104 6.64 -1.88 -0.61
CA ASP A 104 7.93 -1.97 0.04
C ASP A 104 7.84 -2.88 1.27
N LEU A 105 8.45 -4.05 1.20
CA LEU A 105 8.43 -5.05 2.28
C LEU A 105 9.49 -4.74 3.34
N LEU A 106 9.26 -3.73 4.18
CA LEU A 106 10.23 -3.30 5.21
C LEU A 106 10.17 -4.15 6.49
N TYR A 107 9.06 -4.85 6.73
CA TYR A 107 8.83 -5.61 7.95
C TYR A 107 9.24 -7.06 7.77
N ARG A 108 9.92 -7.64 8.77
CA ARG A 108 10.21 -9.07 8.77
C ARG A 108 8.92 -9.86 8.82
N HIS A 109 8.82 -10.91 8.03
CA HIS A 109 7.63 -11.75 7.92
C HIS A 109 7.99 -13.22 7.70
N PRO A 110 7.11 -14.16 8.12
CA PRO A 110 7.33 -15.59 7.94
C PRO A 110 6.78 -16.14 6.61
N PHE A 111 6.15 -15.28 5.79
CA PHE A 111 5.43 -15.70 4.59
C PHE A 111 6.36 -15.89 3.40
N ARG A 112 5.94 -16.72 2.46
CA ARG A 112 6.53 -16.74 1.13
C ARG A 112 6.09 -15.49 0.37
N GLU A 113 7.00 -14.95 -0.43
CA GLU A 113 6.69 -13.84 -1.32
C GLU A 113 6.23 -14.34 -2.68
N SER A 114 5.35 -13.59 -3.32
CA SER A 114 4.90 -13.87 -4.69
C SER A 114 4.40 -12.61 -5.37
N ALA A 115 4.53 -12.56 -6.69
CA ALA A 115 3.77 -11.62 -7.50
C ALA A 115 2.29 -12.02 -7.55
N ILE A 116 1.41 -11.01 -7.66
CA ILE A 116 -0.02 -11.20 -7.86
C ILE A 116 -0.49 -10.44 -9.10
N VAL A 117 -1.35 -11.08 -9.86
CA VAL A 117 -2.05 -10.48 -11.00
C VAL A 117 -3.48 -10.18 -10.58
N THR A 118 -3.93 -8.95 -10.77
CA THR A 118 -5.31 -8.55 -10.51
C THR A 118 -6.07 -8.39 -11.82
N GLY A 119 -7.23 -9.04 -11.93
CA GLY A 119 -8.09 -8.96 -13.09
C GLY A 119 -9.56 -8.73 -12.75
N MET A 120 -10.32 -8.26 -13.73
CA MET A 120 -11.74 -7.90 -13.57
C MET A 120 -12.68 -9.10 -13.40
N LEU A 121 -12.29 -10.27 -13.89
CA LEU A 121 -13.10 -11.47 -13.87
C LEU A 121 -12.40 -12.60 -13.09
N PRO A 122 -13.16 -13.52 -12.49
CA PRO A 122 -12.58 -14.71 -11.89
C PRO A 122 -11.76 -15.48 -12.92
N TRP A 123 -10.57 -15.90 -12.50
CA TRP A 123 -9.75 -16.73 -13.39
C TRP A 123 -10.29 -18.16 -13.47
N ASN A 124 -10.43 -18.66 -14.70
CA ASN A 124 -10.88 -20.02 -14.97
C ASN A 124 -9.90 -20.75 -15.91
N ALA A 125 -8.99 -21.50 -15.33
CA ALA A 125 -7.96 -22.24 -16.09
C ALA A 125 -8.53 -23.27 -17.07
N GLY A 126 -9.75 -23.78 -16.83
CA GLY A 126 -10.39 -24.80 -17.67
C GLY A 126 -11.08 -24.26 -18.92
N GLN A 127 -11.68 -23.06 -18.83
CA GLN A 127 -12.37 -22.44 -19.97
C GLN A 127 -11.41 -21.65 -20.86
N ASP A 128 -10.41 -21.04 -20.27
CA ASP A 128 -9.48 -20.16 -20.99
C ASP A 128 -8.25 -20.90 -21.53
N GLY A 129 -8.17 -22.23 -21.38
CA GLY A 129 -7.03 -23.05 -21.81
C GLY A 129 -5.71 -22.59 -21.19
N GLY A 130 -5.74 -22.08 -19.96
CA GLY A 130 -4.63 -21.38 -19.31
C GLY A 130 -4.40 -19.98 -19.87
N ARG A 131 -5.33 -19.46 -20.67
CA ARG A 131 -5.24 -18.13 -21.26
C ARG A 131 -5.86 -17.12 -20.31
N PHE A 132 -5.07 -16.21 -19.78
CA PHE A 132 -5.62 -14.91 -19.45
C PHE A 132 -6.02 -14.28 -20.78
N GLY A 133 -7.27 -13.82 -20.90
CA GLY A 133 -7.78 -13.20 -22.11
C GLY A 133 -7.13 -11.84 -22.43
N VAL A 134 -5.83 -11.74 -22.31
CA VAL A 134 -5.03 -10.57 -22.66
C VAL A 134 -4.76 -10.64 -24.14
N GLN A 135 -5.34 -9.73 -24.90
CA GLN A 135 -4.72 -9.28 -26.15
C GLN A 135 -3.42 -8.60 -25.72
N ALA A 136 -2.32 -9.33 -25.88
CA ALA A 136 -1.03 -8.96 -25.33
C ALA A 136 -0.27 -7.91 -26.17
N PRO A 137 -0.33 -6.63 -25.83
CA PRO A 137 0.88 -5.82 -26.03
C PRO A 137 1.89 -6.01 -24.89
N PHE A 138 1.51 -6.64 -23.77
CA PHE A 138 2.27 -6.64 -22.52
C PHE A 138 3.23 -7.80 -22.28
N ALA A 139 2.97 -8.97 -22.87
CA ALA A 139 3.89 -10.11 -22.71
C ALA A 139 5.23 -9.88 -23.44
N ALA A 140 5.25 -9.00 -24.45
CA ALA A 140 6.43 -8.70 -25.25
C ALA A 140 7.51 -7.91 -24.49
N ASP A 141 7.09 -7.01 -23.58
CA ASP A 141 8.04 -6.15 -22.85
C ASP A 141 8.70 -6.83 -21.64
N LEU A 142 8.17 -7.99 -21.22
CA LEU A 142 8.74 -8.78 -20.10
C LEU A 142 9.75 -9.84 -20.55
N LEU A 143 9.99 -9.97 -21.86
CA LEU A 143 10.88 -11.00 -22.42
C LEU A 143 12.05 -10.41 -23.21
N PRO A 144 13.22 -11.03 -23.17
CA PRO A 144 14.33 -10.63 -24.00
C PRO A 144 13.99 -10.83 -25.49
N SER A 145 14.35 -9.84 -26.30
CA SER A 145 13.94 -9.55 -27.70
C SER A 145 14.29 -10.59 -28.78
N ASN A 146 14.56 -11.85 -28.47
CA ASN A 146 15.10 -12.82 -29.43
C ASN A 146 14.36 -14.16 -29.56
N THR A 147 13.08 -14.29 -29.19
CA THR A 147 12.35 -15.53 -29.39
C THR A 147 11.04 -15.31 -30.14
N GLN A 148 11.00 -15.76 -31.39
CA GLN A 148 9.77 -16.04 -32.14
C GLN A 148 9.05 -17.26 -31.57
N THR A 149 8.50 -17.16 -30.38
CA THR A 149 7.65 -18.17 -29.75
C THR A 149 6.23 -17.63 -29.69
N ASP A 150 5.28 -18.51 -29.97
CA ASP A 150 3.85 -18.26 -30.02
C ASP A 150 3.41 -17.43 -28.81
N GLU A 151 2.99 -16.18 -28.98
CA GLU A 151 2.61 -15.20 -27.95
C GLU A 151 1.64 -15.77 -26.90
N ARG A 152 0.91 -16.81 -27.25
CA ARG A 152 -0.06 -17.52 -26.43
C ARG A 152 0.57 -18.45 -25.38
N MET A 153 1.72 -19.06 -25.68
CA MET A 153 2.46 -19.90 -24.73
C MET A 153 3.26 -19.07 -23.72
N ILE A 154 3.66 -17.88 -24.12
CA ILE A 154 4.45 -16.97 -23.30
C ILE A 154 3.60 -16.40 -22.14
N ALA A 155 2.36 -15.97 -22.42
CA ALA A 155 1.46 -15.45 -21.40
C ALA A 155 1.15 -16.49 -20.30
N ALA A 156 0.87 -17.73 -20.69
CA ALA A 156 0.62 -18.83 -19.73
C ALA A 156 1.87 -19.22 -18.93
N GLY A 157 3.05 -19.18 -19.56
CA GLY A 157 4.34 -19.48 -18.90
C GLY A 157 4.83 -18.37 -17.98
N ALA A 158 4.63 -17.11 -18.36
CA ALA A 158 5.05 -15.96 -17.54
C ALA A 158 4.24 -15.81 -16.24
N LEU A 159 3.01 -16.31 -16.23
CA LEU A 159 2.12 -16.29 -15.06
C LEU A 159 2.17 -17.60 -14.25
N ALA A 160 2.93 -18.59 -14.69
CA ALA A 160 3.12 -19.84 -13.97
C ALA A 160 3.77 -19.55 -12.60
N GLY A 161 3.05 -19.88 -11.53
CA GLY A 161 3.51 -19.66 -10.17
C GLY A 161 3.14 -18.31 -9.55
N MET A 162 2.43 -17.43 -10.26
CA MET A 162 1.88 -16.20 -9.69
C MET A 162 0.52 -16.44 -9.03
N LEU A 163 0.17 -15.51 -8.14
CA LEU A 163 -1.17 -15.42 -7.57
C LEU A 163 -2.10 -14.66 -8.52
N TYR A 164 -3.41 -14.87 -8.34
CA TYR A 164 -4.43 -14.11 -9.06
C TYR A 164 -5.58 -13.71 -8.12
N ASP A 165 -5.96 -12.44 -8.15
CA ASP A 165 -7.11 -11.90 -7.43
C ASP A 165 -7.91 -10.90 -8.29
N MET A 166 -8.86 -10.21 -7.64
CA MET A 166 -9.72 -9.22 -8.30
C MET A 166 -9.66 -7.83 -7.65
N GLU A 167 -8.77 -7.57 -6.68
CA GLU A 167 -8.79 -6.34 -5.88
C GLU A 167 -7.44 -5.67 -5.65
N ALA A 168 -6.34 -6.40 -5.55
CA ALA A 168 -5.05 -5.89 -5.05
C ALA A 168 -4.53 -4.67 -5.83
N ALA A 169 -4.59 -4.67 -7.16
CA ALA A 169 -4.13 -3.55 -7.98
C ALA A 169 -4.97 -2.29 -7.74
N ALA A 170 -6.30 -2.44 -7.61
CA ALA A 170 -7.20 -1.33 -7.35
C ALA A 170 -7.00 -0.75 -5.94
N ILE A 171 -6.79 -1.62 -4.93
CA ILE A 171 -6.47 -1.20 -3.57
C ILE A 171 -5.15 -0.45 -3.54
N TYR A 172 -4.11 -0.94 -4.23
CA TYR A 172 -2.83 -0.24 -4.33
C TYR A 172 -2.97 1.12 -5.00
N GLN A 173 -3.62 1.18 -6.17
CA GLN A 173 -3.80 2.42 -6.92
C GLN A 173 -4.61 3.47 -6.16
N ALA A 174 -5.65 3.08 -5.44
CA ALA A 174 -6.39 3.99 -4.58
C ALA A 174 -5.58 4.36 -3.32
N GLY A 175 -4.90 3.39 -2.72
CA GLY A 175 -4.12 3.53 -1.48
C GLY A 175 -2.93 4.46 -1.59
N ILE A 176 -2.23 4.49 -2.74
CA ILE A 176 -1.02 5.30 -2.95
C ILE A 176 -1.28 6.82 -2.83
N HIS A 177 -2.54 7.24 -2.92
CA HIS A 177 -2.93 8.63 -2.70
C HIS A 177 -2.96 9.02 -1.21
N PHE A 178 -2.93 8.03 -0.31
CA PHE A 178 -3.07 8.20 1.14
C PHE A 178 -1.91 7.59 1.93
N PHE A 179 -1.25 6.57 1.38
CA PHE A 179 -0.19 5.81 2.01
C PHE A 179 1.05 5.78 1.12
N ALA A 180 2.22 5.74 1.74
CA ALA A 180 3.45 5.42 1.02
C ALA A 180 3.54 3.89 0.76
N PRO A 181 4.33 3.43 -0.24
CA PRO A 181 4.44 2.00 -0.57
C PRO A 181 4.76 1.09 0.62
N HIS A 182 5.60 1.53 1.56
CA HIS A 182 5.98 0.78 2.77
C HIS A 182 4.87 0.69 3.82
N GLN A 183 3.80 1.47 3.69
CA GLN A 183 2.64 1.41 4.58
C GLN A 183 1.56 0.46 4.04
N MET A 184 1.74 -0.10 2.85
CA MET A 184 0.74 -0.95 2.18
C MET A 184 1.21 -2.40 2.15
N ILE A 185 0.42 -3.30 2.72
CA ILE A 185 0.70 -4.72 2.88
C ILE A 185 -0.41 -5.52 2.22
N PHE A 186 -0.03 -6.48 1.39
CA PHE A 186 -0.97 -7.35 0.65
C PHE A 186 -0.68 -8.80 1.00
N LEU A 187 -1.56 -9.41 1.78
CA LEU A 187 -1.44 -10.78 2.26
C LEU A 187 -2.55 -11.63 1.65
N LYS A 188 -2.21 -12.68 0.94
CA LYS A 188 -3.15 -13.49 0.18
C LYS A 188 -3.12 -14.95 0.58
N VAL A 189 -4.31 -15.53 0.77
CA VAL A 189 -4.52 -16.94 1.08
C VAL A 189 -5.05 -17.64 -0.17
N VAL A 190 -4.38 -18.72 -0.58
CA VAL A 190 -4.77 -19.47 -1.77
C VAL A 190 -6.01 -20.31 -1.48
N SER A 191 -7.07 -20.06 -2.25
CA SER A 191 -8.34 -20.81 -2.15
C SER A 191 -8.46 -21.93 -3.16
N ASP A 192 -7.86 -21.75 -4.34
CA ASP A 192 -8.03 -22.65 -5.48
C ASP A 192 -6.87 -22.51 -6.47
N ASN A 193 -6.92 -23.31 -7.52
CA ASN A 193 -5.94 -23.29 -8.61
C ASN A 193 -6.54 -22.79 -9.95
N GLY A 194 -7.61 -22.00 -9.90
CA GLY A 194 -8.31 -21.54 -11.09
C GLY A 194 -9.09 -22.64 -11.81
N SER A 195 -9.35 -23.77 -11.17
CA SER A 195 -10.17 -24.85 -11.74
C SER A 195 -11.63 -24.64 -11.34
N ALA A 196 -12.35 -23.86 -12.10
CA ALA A 196 -13.82 -23.77 -12.31
C ALA A 196 -14.82 -24.08 -11.17
N ALA A 197 -14.43 -24.49 -9.99
CA ALA A 197 -15.34 -24.65 -8.86
C ALA A 197 -15.47 -23.31 -8.12
N GLU A 198 -16.70 -22.85 -7.91
CA GLU A 198 -16.94 -21.71 -7.02
C GLU A 198 -16.40 -22.04 -5.62
N VAL A 199 -15.55 -21.15 -5.11
CA VAL A 199 -15.03 -21.24 -3.75
C VAL A 199 -16.17 -20.94 -2.78
N SER A 200 -16.55 -21.91 -1.94
CA SER A 200 -17.65 -21.73 -1.00
C SER A 200 -17.26 -20.83 0.18
N LYS A 201 -18.27 -20.18 0.79
CA LYS A 201 -18.04 -19.35 1.99
C LYS A 201 -17.44 -20.15 3.15
N GLU A 202 -17.83 -21.39 3.29
CA GLU A 202 -17.32 -22.33 4.30
C GLU A 202 -15.84 -22.64 4.07
N GLN A 203 -15.45 -22.83 2.82
CA GLN A 203 -14.05 -23.04 2.43
C GLN A 203 -13.20 -21.82 2.75
N VAL A 204 -13.66 -20.61 2.37
CA VAL A 204 -12.98 -19.35 2.70
C VAL A 204 -12.81 -19.21 4.21
N THR A 205 -13.89 -19.41 4.98
CA THR A 205 -13.86 -19.31 6.44
C THR A 205 -12.85 -20.29 7.04
N SER A 206 -12.84 -21.55 6.57
CA SER A 206 -11.92 -22.58 7.04
C SER A 206 -10.46 -22.25 6.73
N LEU A 207 -10.17 -21.73 5.53
CA LEU A 207 -8.82 -21.30 5.15
C LEU A 207 -8.36 -20.09 5.96
N MET A 208 -9.20 -19.11 6.16
CA MET A 208 -8.89 -17.94 7.01
C MET A 208 -8.61 -18.37 8.45
N GLN A 209 -9.40 -19.30 9.01
CA GLN A 209 -9.16 -19.85 10.34
C GLN A 209 -7.85 -20.64 10.43
N LYS A 210 -7.51 -21.41 9.39
CA LYS A 210 -6.24 -22.14 9.33
C LYS A 210 -5.01 -21.24 9.45
N TYR A 211 -5.06 -20.05 8.85
CA TYR A 211 -3.96 -19.10 8.83
C TYR A 211 -4.13 -17.94 9.82
N GLN A 212 -5.20 -17.95 10.64
CA GLN A 212 -5.57 -16.87 11.54
C GLN A 212 -4.41 -16.39 12.41
N ASP A 213 -3.77 -17.31 13.13
CA ASP A 213 -2.76 -16.95 14.12
C ASP A 213 -1.56 -16.25 13.48
N CYS A 214 -1.04 -16.77 12.36
CA CYS A 214 0.10 -16.15 11.69
C CYS A 214 -0.25 -14.80 11.04
N ILE A 215 -1.48 -14.61 10.56
CA ILE A 215 -1.96 -13.34 10.01
C ILE A 215 -2.06 -12.30 11.14
N ILE A 216 -2.67 -12.67 12.26
CA ILE A 216 -2.90 -11.79 13.40
C ILE A 216 -1.59 -11.41 14.07
N ASP A 217 -0.69 -12.37 14.30
CA ASP A 217 0.62 -12.11 14.88
C ASP A 217 1.43 -11.12 14.02
N TYR A 218 1.43 -11.32 12.70
CA TYR A 218 2.11 -10.43 11.78
C TYR A 218 1.50 -9.02 11.80
N LEU A 219 0.17 -8.91 11.78
CA LEU A 219 -0.53 -7.62 11.85
C LEU A 219 -0.17 -6.88 13.14
N MET A 220 -0.22 -7.57 14.29
CA MET A 220 0.05 -6.96 15.59
C MET A 220 1.52 -6.54 15.74
N GLN A 221 2.46 -7.37 15.30
CA GLN A 221 3.89 -7.03 15.30
C GLN A 221 4.18 -5.81 14.41
N THR A 222 3.63 -5.78 13.20
CA THR A 222 3.84 -4.67 12.27
C THR A 222 3.22 -3.37 12.79
N ALA A 223 2.02 -3.44 13.37
CA ALA A 223 1.36 -2.28 14.00
C ALA A 223 2.17 -1.74 15.19
N ALA A 224 2.74 -2.62 16.02
CA ALA A 224 3.59 -2.22 17.15
C ALA A 224 4.86 -1.50 16.68
N ILE A 225 5.58 -2.05 15.71
CA ILE A 225 6.79 -1.43 15.13
C ILE A 225 6.48 -0.06 14.55
N THR A 226 5.38 0.06 13.79
CA THR A 226 5.00 1.34 13.18
C THR A 226 4.66 2.38 14.23
N LYS A 227 4.04 1.99 15.34
CA LYS A 227 3.74 2.88 16.46
C LYS A 227 5.02 3.35 17.18
N GLU A 228 5.94 2.44 17.49
CA GLU A 228 7.23 2.79 18.12
C GLU A 228 8.04 3.75 17.25
N HIS A 229 8.10 3.52 15.94
CA HIS A 229 8.77 4.43 15.00
C HIS A 229 8.05 5.78 14.87
N SER A 230 6.73 5.83 15.03
CA SER A 230 6.01 7.09 15.03
C SER A 230 6.28 7.93 16.27
N ASP A 231 6.37 7.28 17.43
CA ASP A 231 6.65 7.97 18.70
C ASP A 231 8.10 8.51 18.73
N HIS A 232 9.03 7.86 18.02
CA HIS A 232 10.43 8.32 17.90
C HIS A 232 10.71 9.24 16.71
N ASN A 233 9.89 9.21 15.63
CA ASN A 233 10.20 9.87 14.36
C ASN A 233 9.15 10.88 13.87
N ASN A 234 8.05 11.10 14.55
CA ASN A 234 6.89 11.69 13.89
C ASN A 234 6.53 13.11 14.26
N GLU A 235 7.19 13.74 15.19
CA GLU A 235 6.95 15.16 15.31
C GLU A 235 8.28 15.90 15.49
N LEU A 236 8.68 16.62 14.43
CA LEU A 236 9.38 17.87 14.68
C LEU A 236 8.70 18.45 15.91
N ASN A 237 9.42 18.61 17.03
CA ASN A 237 8.82 19.23 18.19
C ASN A 237 8.18 20.55 17.77
N GLU A 238 7.22 21.04 18.47
CA GLU A 238 6.48 22.26 18.07
C GLU A 238 7.42 23.45 17.78
N ARG A 239 8.56 23.51 18.44
CA ARG A 239 9.61 24.49 18.21
C ARG A 239 10.24 24.33 16.82
N ASP A 240 10.54 23.10 16.41
CA ASP A 240 11.15 22.82 15.11
C ASP A 240 10.15 23.03 13.97
N LYS A 241 8.88 22.66 14.18
CA LYS A 241 7.78 22.97 13.24
C LYS A 241 7.70 24.49 12.97
N GLN A 242 7.79 25.27 14.05
CA GLN A 242 7.73 26.73 13.96
C GLN A 242 8.95 27.31 13.24
N ILE A 243 10.15 26.76 13.48
CA ILE A 243 11.38 27.15 12.77
C ILE A 243 11.25 26.87 11.27
N VAL A 244 10.78 25.70 10.88
CA VAL A 244 10.60 25.31 9.47
C VAL A 244 9.53 26.17 8.79
N GLU A 245 8.42 26.48 9.47
CA GLU A 245 7.37 27.32 8.92
C GLU A 245 7.83 28.77 8.74
N THR A 246 8.58 29.32 9.70
CA THR A 246 9.24 30.63 9.59
C THR A 246 10.21 30.65 8.43
N PHE A 247 11.07 29.64 8.32
CA PHE A 247 12.02 29.48 7.22
C PHE A 247 11.34 29.46 5.85
N CYS A 248 10.25 28.68 5.71
CA CYS A 248 9.46 28.64 4.48
C CYS A 248 8.80 29.99 4.15
N THR A 249 8.43 30.76 5.17
CA THR A 249 7.84 32.09 5.00
C THR A 249 8.88 33.09 4.54
N ASP A 250 10.05 33.11 5.15
CA ASP A 250 11.17 33.99 4.82
C ASP A 250 11.80 33.67 3.45
N LEU A 251 11.65 32.43 2.99
CA LEU A 251 11.99 32.02 1.61
C LEU A 251 10.89 32.35 0.59
N HIS A 252 9.75 32.89 0.98
CA HIS A 252 8.58 33.07 0.11
C HIS A 252 8.16 31.78 -0.63
N CYS A 253 8.21 30.63 0.05
CA CYS A 253 7.92 29.33 -0.54
C CYS A 253 6.51 29.25 -1.11
N SER A 254 6.40 28.75 -2.36
CA SER A 254 5.13 28.29 -2.91
C SER A 254 4.65 27.03 -2.17
N LYS A 255 3.40 26.62 -2.40
CA LYS A 255 2.86 25.36 -1.82
C LYS A 255 3.77 24.18 -2.16
N ALA A 256 4.13 24.02 -3.43
CA ALA A 256 5.02 22.92 -3.87
C ALA A 256 6.40 22.97 -3.20
N MET A 257 6.98 24.15 -3.01
CA MET A 257 8.26 24.31 -2.29
C MET A 257 8.12 23.97 -0.80
N ARG A 258 7.01 24.32 -0.15
CA ARG A 258 6.73 23.94 1.24
C ARG A 258 6.62 22.43 1.40
N ASP A 259 5.92 21.77 0.49
CA ASP A 259 5.75 20.31 0.51
C ASP A 259 7.09 19.60 0.29
N SER A 260 7.91 20.08 -0.66
CA SER A 260 9.28 19.58 -0.85
C SER A 260 10.18 19.84 0.36
N MET A 261 10.09 21.03 0.98
CA MET A 261 10.86 21.35 2.20
C MET A 261 10.53 20.40 3.34
N ARG A 262 9.25 20.08 3.56
CA ARG A 262 8.84 19.12 4.59
C ARG A 262 9.46 17.72 4.35
N GLN A 263 9.54 17.30 3.08
CA GLN A 263 10.20 16.03 2.73
C GLN A 263 11.71 16.09 3.01
N TYR A 264 12.38 17.19 2.66
CA TYR A 264 13.82 17.34 2.92
C TYR A 264 14.13 17.40 4.42
N ILE A 265 13.36 18.14 5.20
CA ILE A 265 13.51 18.18 6.66
C ILE A 265 13.31 16.80 7.26
N ARG A 266 12.30 16.06 6.81
CA ARG A 266 12.08 14.67 7.23
C ARG A 266 13.27 13.78 6.90
N TYR A 267 13.80 13.88 5.68
CA TYR A 267 15.01 13.15 5.29
C TYR A 267 16.20 13.49 6.19
N MET A 268 16.45 14.77 6.42
CA MET A 268 17.55 15.23 7.28
C MET A 268 17.40 14.74 8.72
N THR A 269 16.18 14.77 9.27
CA THR A 269 15.89 14.24 10.61
C THR A 269 16.20 12.75 10.69
N LEU A 270 15.77 11.96 9.70
CA LEU A 270 16.00 10.52 9.64
C LEU A 270 17.47 10.16 9.44
N SER A 271 18.22 10.99 8.71
CA SER A 271 19.67 10.80 8.48
C SER A 271 20.55 11.38 9.59
N GLY A 272 19.96 11.97 10.63
CA GLY A 272 20.71 12.61 11.72
C GLY A 272 21.41 13.90 11.33
N MET A 273 21.04 14.54 10.22
CA MET A 273 21.62 15.83 9.80
C MET A 273 21.04 16.98 10.63
N ASP A 274 21.94 17.88 11.06
CA ASP A 274 21.54 19.08 11.81
C ASP A 274 21.05 20.21 10.87
N TYR A 275 19.80 20.06 10.44
CA TYR A 275 19.15 21.05 9.58
C TYR A 275 18.89 22.40 10.29
N ILE A 276 18.79 22.40 11.62
CA ILE A 276 18.58 23.62 12.41
C ILE A 276 19.80 24.54 12.28
N SER A 277 20.99 23.98 12.45
CA SER A 277 22.23 24.74 12.26
C SER A 277 22.38 25.23 10.82
N MET A 278 21.98 24.43 9.82
CA MET A 278 21.99 24.88 8.41
C MET A 278 21.05 26.06 8.16
N ILE A 279 19.84 26.05 8.75
CA ILE A 279 18.90 27.17 8.64
C ILE A 279 19.46 28.39 9.37
N ARG A 280 19.99 28.25 10.59
CA ARG A 280 20.58 29.32 11.37
C ARG A 280 21.73 30.01 10.65
N GLU A 281 22.61 29.25 9.99
CA GLU A 281 23.71 29.78 9.17
C GLU A 281 23.23 30.75 8.09
N LEU A 282 22.05 30.53 7.48
CA LEU A 282 21.49 31.40 6.47
C LEU A 282 21.05 32.77 7.07
N TYR A 283 20.51 32.76 8.28
CA TYR A 283 20.19 34.01 8.99
C TYR A 283 21.43 34.73 9.45
N GLU A 284 22.45 34.09 9.96
CA GLU A 284 23.73 34.67 10.38
C GLU A 284 24.46 35.34 9.21
N LYS A 285 24.33 34.78 8.01
CA LYS A 285 24.89 35.36 6.78
C LYS A 285 24.02 36.44 6.16
N ASN A 286 22.95 36.87 6.81
CA ASN A 286 21.98 37.87 6.30
C ASN A 286 21.40 37.48 4.93
N LEU A 287 21.23 36.17 4.65
CA LEU A 287 20.63 35.66 3.42
C LEU A 287 19.12 35.45 3.54
N LEU A 288 18.58 35.61 4.75
CA LEU A 288 17.17 35.56 5.09
C LEU A 288 16.79 36.76 5.98
N PRO A 289 15.54 37.25 5.90
CA PRO A 289 14.51 36.86 4.92
C PRO A 289 14.86 37.29 3.49
N CYS A 290 14.39 36.56 2.49
CA CYS A 290 14.55 36.91 1.07
C CYS A 290 13.68 38.15 0.70
N LYS A 291 14.12 38.91 -0.28
CA LYS A 291 13.42 40.11 -0.72
C LYS A 291 12.17 39.80 -1.55
N ASP A 292 12.21 38.74 -2.30
CA ASP A 292 11.15 38.33 -3.19
C ASP A 292 11.16 36.81 -3.47
N LYS A 293 10.13 36.31 -4.20
CA LYS A 293 9.99 34.90 -4.59
C LYS A 293 11.14 34.40 -5.47
N LYS A 294 11.80 35.27 -6.25
CA LYS A 294 12.88 34.86 -7.15
C LYS A 294 14.13 34.53 -6.34
N GLU A 295 14.47 35.41 -5.41
CA GLU A 295 15.57 35.18 -4.47
C GLU A 295 15.26 33.93 -3.60
N GLY A 296 14.04 33.81 -3.08
CA GLY A 296 13.62 32.65 -2.29
C GLY A 296 13.75 31.32 -3.03
N LYS A 297 13.39 31.27 -4.32
CA LYS A 297 13.59 30.09 -5.16
C LYS A 297 15.07 29.76 -5.35
N GLN A 298 15.92 30.75 -5.54
CA GLN A 298 17.37 30.55 -5.67
C GLN A 298 17.95 29.99 -4.38
N ARG A 299 17.61 30.55 -3.21
CA ARG A 299 18.07 30.07 -1.89
C ARG A 299 17.55 28.67 -1.57
N PHE A 300 16.32 28.38 -1.96
CA PHE A 300 15.76 27.03 -1.82
C PHE A 300 16.58 25.99 -2.62
N GLU A 301 16.95 26.29 -3.86
CA GLU A 301 17.79 25.40 -4.68
C GLU A 301 19.23 25.30 -4.11
N GLU A 302 19.78 26.37 -3.55
CA GLU A 302 21.08 26.33 -2.85
C GLU A 302 21.00 25.44 -1.59
N PHE A 303 19.93 25.56 -0.80
CA PHE A 303 19.70 24.71 0.36
C PHE A 303 19.58 23.24 -0.04
N LYS A 304 18.81 22.95 -1.08
CA LYS A 304 18.63 21.60 -1.61
C LYS A 304 19.95 20.97 -2.06
N ARG A 305 20.84 21.70 -2.74
CA ARG A 305 22.16 21.20 -3.18
C ARG A 305 23.10 20.80 -2.05
N ARG A 306 22.84 21.26 -0.84
CA ARG A 306 23.63 20.84 0.34
C ARG A 306 23.18 19.48 0.89
N LEU A 307 22.06 18.94 0.37
CA LEU A 307 21.52 17.65 0.80
C LEU A 307 21.96 16.50 -0.09
N PHE A 308 22.36 16.81 -1.31
CA PHE A 308 22.79 15.89 -2.36
C PHE A 308 24.11 16.37 -2.96
#